data_9fcbc05dccb85d08c0c9ee46de546b6a
#
_entry.id   9fcbc05dccb85d08c0c9ee46de546b6a
#
_cell.length_a   1.000
_cell.length_b   1.000
_cell.length_c   1.000
_cell.angle_alpha   90.00
_cell.angle_beta   90.00
_cell.angle_gamma   90.00
#
_symmetry.space_group_name_H-M   'P 1'
#
loop_
_entity.id
_entity.type
_entity.pdbx_description
1 polymer ?
#
loop_
_entity_poly.entity_id
_entity_poly.type
_entity_poly.pdbx_seq_one_letter_code
_entity_poly.pdbx_strand_id
1 'polypeptide(L)'
;MISVFSVLLSFVGPAGIGQALAGDWIVGSISIRNDAGHKAYGERLSVFLVSDKIPVSAKKCLDETHHQRKVDCINNCHLDFYKRFQQKQMQTGYLIAQTVTSATGNFAFLDPPPGTHYVLVKFPALIDGYKVAWQEPVTVKPGRIGVVSLYDENLVLPKNRRH
;
A
#
# COMPACT_ATOMS: atom_id res chain seq x y z
N MET A 1 27.51 68.58 -31.70
CA MET A 1 26.27 67.93 -31.22
C MET A 1 26.55 66.44 -31.02
N ILE A 2 26.77 66.03 -29.77
CA ILE A 2 27.11 64.63 -29.42
C ILE A 2 25.92 64.12 -28.67
N SER A 3 25.22 63.10 -29.25
CA SER A 3 24.06 62.44 -28.68
C SER A 3 24.54 61.29 -27.86
N VAL A 4 24.27 61.31 -26.56
CA VAL A 4 24.58 60.22 -25.61
C VAL A 4 23.38 59.31 -25.57
N PHE A 5 23.55 58.07 -26.05
CA PHE A 5 22.58 57.02 -25.91
C PHE A 5 22.80 56.35 -24.56
N SER A 6 21.84 56.52 -23.63
CA SER A 6 21.78 55.80 -22.39
C SER A 6 21.15 54.42 -22.63
N VAL A 7 21.93 53.39 -22.48
CA VAL A 7 21.45 52.01 -22.48
C VAL A 7 20.98 51.65 -21.07
N LEU A 8 19.67 51.49 -20.88
CA LEU A 8 19.05 50.92 -19.67
C LEU A 8 19.22 49.40 -19.71
N LEU A 9 20.13 48.87 -18.91
CA LEU A 9 20.20 47.45 -18.63
C LEU A 9 19.07 47.10 -17.63
N SER A 10 18.01 46.46 -18.11
CA SER A 10 17.01 45.82 -17.26
C SER A 10 17.57 44.51 -16.74
N PHE A 11 17.90 44.46 -15.45
CA PHE A 11 18.17 43.23 -14.74
C PHE A 11 16.87 42.46 -14.57
N VAL A 12 16.66 41.42 -15.40
CA VAL A 12 15.67 40.38 -15.14
C VAL A 12 16.26 39.47 -14.08
N GLY A 13 15.82 39.63 -12.85
CA GLY A 13 16.16 38.72 -11.77
C GLY A 13 15.59 37.34 -12.04
N PRO A 14 16.27 36.25 -11.65
CA PRO A 14 15.74 34.90 -11.75
C PRO A 14 14.65 34.67 -10.69
N ALA A 15 13.42 35.03 -11.04
CA ALA A 15 12.25 34.54 -10.30
C ALA A 15 11.88 33.16 -10.83
N GLY A 16 12.16 32.14 -10.09
CA GLY A 16 11.76 30.79 -10.50
C GLY A 16 12.51 29.67 -9.81
N ILE A 17 12.76 29.81 -8.53
CA ILE A 17 13.30 28.67 -7.79
C ILE A 17 12.17 27.99 -7.02
N GLY A 18 11.89 26.76 -7.44
CA GLY A 18 11.41 25.74 -6.55
C GLY A 18 9.95 25.82 -6.16
N GLN A 19 9.05 25.69 -7.10
CA GLN A 19 7.90 24.82 -6.77
C GLN A 19 8.47 23.40 -6.65
N ALA A 20 8.83 23.01 -5.44
CA ALA A 20 8.90 21.62 -5.09
C ALA A 20 7.54 21.06 -5.53
N LEU A 21 7.53 20.21 -6.55
CA LEU A 21 6.36 19.42 -6.92
C LEU A 21 6.04 18.59 -5.68
N ALA A 22 5.16 19.11 -4.83
CA ALA A 22 4.52 18.31 -3.79
C ALA A 22 3.61 17.33 -4.55
N GLY A 23 4.21 16.27 -5.08
CA GLY A 23 3.47 15.18 -5.67
C GLY A 23 2.57 14.57 -4.61
N ASP A 24 1.41 14.14 -5.00
CA ASP A 24 0.54 13.37 -4.11
C ASP A 24 1.21 12.02 -3.87
N TRP A 25 1.43 11.67 -2.61
CA TRP A 25 2.12 10.43 -2.25
C TRP A 25 1.27 9.64 -1.28
N ILE A 26 1.34 8.32 -1.39
CA ILE A 26 0.97 7.41 -0.32
C ILE A 26 2.25 6.75 0.17
N VAL A 27 2.54 6.87 1.45
CA VAL A 27 3.64 6.17 2.10
C VAL A 27 3.10 5.20 3.14
N GLY A 28 3.77 4.09 3.32
CA GLY A 28 3.33 3.12 4.31
C GLY A 28 4.41 2.18 4.79
N SER A 29 4.05 1.40 5.80
CA SER A 29 4.92 0.37 6.37
C SER A 29 4.13 -0.90 6.70
N ILE A 30 4.81 -2.04 6.60
CA ILE A 30 4.26 -3.37 6.89
C ILE A 30 5.09 -4.06 7.96
N SER A 31 4.42 -4.50 9.03
CA SER A 31 5.04 -5.32 10.07
C SER A 31 4.01 -6.15 10.81
N ILE A 32 4.45 -7.28 11.38
CA ILE A 32 3.68 -8.09 12.31
C ILE A 32 4.50 -8.37 13.57
N ARG A 33 3.83 -8.86 14.60
CA ARG A 33 4.50 -9.50 15.74
C ARG A 33 4.45 -11.01 15.57
N ASN A 34 5.58 -11.66 15.75
CA ASN A 34 5.64 -13.13 15.79
C ASN A 34 5.16 -13.68 17.14
N ASP A 35 5.12 -15.00 17.30
CA ASP A 35 4.68 -15.65 18.53
C ASP A 35 5.54 -15.32 19.76
N ALA A 36 6.80 -14.92 19.57
CA ALA A 36 7.68 -14.43 20.61
C ALA A 36 7.49 -12.93 20.94
N GLY A 37 6.55 -12.25 20.27
CA GLY A 37 6.30 -10.83 20.42
C GLY A 37 7.28 -9.92 19.68
N HIS A 38 8.24 -10.47 18.94
CA HIS A 38 9.21 -9.69 18.17
C HIS A 38 8.56 -9.13 16.90
N LYS A 39 8.95 -7.90 16.56
CA LYS A 39 8.51 -7.25 15.35
C LYS A 39 9.24 -7.81 14.13
N ALA A 40 8.49 -8.29 13.14
CA ALA A 40 8.97 -8.74 11.84
C ALA A 40 8.43 -7.82 10.74
N TYR A 41 9.28 -7.44 9.79
CA TYR A 41 8.93 -6.52 8.71
C TYR A 41 8.54 -7.27 7.45
N GLY A 42 7.61 -6.69 6.69
CA GLY A 42 7.20 -7.21 5.39
C GLY A 42 8.18 -6.86 4.30
N GLU A 43 9.33 -7.55 4.25
CA GLU A 43 10.36 -7.34 3.24
C GLU A 43 9.94 -7.90 1.88
N ARG A 44 10.20 -7.13 0.80
CA ARG A 44 9.97 -7.53 -0.61
C ARG A 44 8.55 -8.04 -0.91
N LEU A 45 7.57 -7.53 -0.20
CA LEU A 45 6.17 -7.84 -0.47
C LEU A 45 5.62 -6.96 -1.59
N SER A 46 4.85 -7.54 -2.50
CA SER A 46 4.07 -6.77 -3.46
C SER A 46 2.91 -6.08 -2.76
N VAL A 47 2.82 -4.77 -2.95
CA VAL A 47 1.74 -3.91 -2.44
C VAL A 47 1.02 -3.31 -3.64
N PHE A 48 -0.30 -3.36 -3.60
CA PHE A 48 -1.17 -2.90 -4.68
C PHE A 48 -2.02 -1.73 -4.20
N LEU A 49 -2.17 -0.72 -5.06
CA LEU A 49 -3.16 0.32 -4.89
C LEU A 49 -4.33 0.02 -5.82
N VAL A 50 -5.53 -0.14 -5.29
CA VAL A 50 -6.71 -0.53 -6.04
C VAL A 50 -7.88 0.43 -5.80
N SER A 51 -8.78 0.53 -6.79
CA SER A 51 -9.91 1.48 -6.75
C SER A 51 -11.05 1.03 -5.83
N ASP A 52 -11.16 -0.27 -5.54
CA ASP A 52 -12.27 -0.83 -4.76
C ASP A 52 -11.82 -2.02 -3.93
N LYS A 53 -12.53 -2.27 -2.84
CA LYS A 53 -12.25 -3.41 -1.96
C LYS A 53 -12.75 -4.74 -2.52
N ILE A 54 -12.11 -5.82 -2.06
CA ILE A 54 -12.55 -7.19 -2.30
C ILE A 54 -13.34 -7.66 -1.08
N PRO A 55 -14.59 -8.08 -1.22
CA PRO A 55 -15.32 -8.68 -0.12
C PRO A 55 -14.62 -9.94 0.38
N VAL A 56 -14.26 -9.97 1.66
CA VAL A 56 -13.59 -11.09 2.31
C VAL A 56 -14.08 -11.23 3.75
N SER A 57 -14.20 -12.46 4.22
CA SER A 57 -14.56 -12.73 5.60
C SER A 57 -13.99 -14.09 6.03
N ALA A 58 -13.35 -14.09 7.18
CA ALA A 58 -12.86 -15.31 7.83
C ALA A 58 -13.72 -15.72 9.06
N LYS A 59 -14.89 -15.09 9.28
CA LYS A 59 -15.70 -15.30 10.47
C LYS A 59 -15.97 -16.80 10.73
N LYS A 60 -16.40 -17.54 9.71
CA LYS A 60 -16.66 -18.98 9.82
C LYS A 60 -15.44 -19.80 10.26
N CYS A 61 -14.24 -19.35 9.86
CA CYS A 61 -13.00 -20.01 10.24
C CYS A 61 -12.61 -19.73 11.70
N LEU A 62 -12.97 -18.56 12.22
CA LEU A 62 -12.68 -18.22 13.61
C LEU A 62 -13.52 -19.01 14.58
N ASP A 63 -14.74 -19.39 14.19
CA ASP A 63 -15.68 -20.19 14.98
C ASP A 63 -15.35 -21.70 14.95
N GLU A 64 -14.44 -22.16 14.07
CA GLU A 64 -14.02 -23.56 14.00
C GLU A 64 -13.16 -23.94 15.22
N THR A 65 -13.56 -24.99 15.92
CA THR A 65 -12.91 -25.46 17.14
C THR A 65 -11.79 -26.47 16.89
N HIS A 66 -11.89 -27.22 15.77
CA HIS A 66 -10.88 -28.21 15.42
C HIS A 66 -9.67 -27.51 14.75
N HIS A 67 -8.51 -27.58 15.38
CA HIS A 67 -7.31 -26.84 14.97
C HIS A 67 -6.98 -26.99 13.48
N GLN A 68 -6.86 -28.22 12.96
CA GLN A 68 -6.50 -28.44 11.56
C GLN A 68 -7.53 -27.87 10.60
N ARG A 69 -8.83 -28.06 10.87
CA ARG A 69 -9.90 -27.50 10.04
C ARG A 69 -9.89 -25.97 10.04
N LYS A 70 -9.58 -25.36 11.19
CA LYS A 70 -9.40 -23.91 11.30
C LYS A 70 -8.27 -23.41 10.42
N VAL A 71 -7.10 -24.08 10.47
CA VAL A 71 -5.94 -23.77 9.64
C VAL A 71 -6.29 -23.88 8.15
N ASP A 72 -6.93 -24.96 7.73
CA ASP A 72 -7.33 -25.20 6.34
C ASP A 72 -8.36 -24.16 5.86
N CYS A 73 -9.32 -23.83 6.72
CA CYS A 73 -10.32 -22.81 6.44
C CYS A 73 -9.66 -21.43 6.20
N ILE A 74 -8.74 -21.01 7.07
CA ILE A 74 -8.01 -19.74 6.93
C ILE A 74 -7.15 -19.74 5.64
N ASN A 75 -6.49 -20.85 5.34
CA ASN A 75 -5.73 -21.00 4.09
C ASN A 75 -6.62 -20.82 2.86
N ASN A 76 -7.82 -21.40 2.87
CA ASN A 76 -8.78 -21.26 1.79
C ASN A 76 -9.27 -19.81 1.66
N CYS A 77 -9.48 -19.09 2.77
CA CYS A 77 -9.80 -17.65 2.71
C CYS A 77 -8.70 -16.82 2.04
N HIS A 78 -7.42 -17.08 2.33
CA HIS A 78 -6.30 -16.42 1.66
C HIS A 78 -6.27 -16.73 0.16
N LEU A 79 -6.54 -17.99 -0.21
CA LEU A 79 -6.58 -18.39 -1.62
C LEU A 79 -7.77 -17.76 -2.36
N ASP A 80 -8.94 -17.68 -1.72
CA ASP A 80 -10.12 -17.03 -2.30
C ASP A 80 -9.90 -15.52 -2.48
N PHE A 81 -9.26 -14.87 -1.53
CA PHE A 81 -8.89 -13.47 -1.64
C PHE A 81 -7.95 -13.24 -2.84
N TYR A 82 -6.94 -14.10 -3.00
CA TYR A 82 -6.06 -14.10 -4.17
C TYR A 82 -6.83 -14.28 -5.49
N LYS A 83 -7.70 -15.29 -5.59
CA LYS A 83 -8.49 -15.55 -6.81
C LYS A 83 -9.39 -14.38 -7.18
N ARG A 84 -10.05 -13.76 -6.19
CA ARG A 84 -10.88 -12.56 -6.40
C ARG A 84 -10.05 -11.37 -6.88
N PHE A 85 -8.85 -11.19 -6.32
CA PHE A 85 -7.92 -10.18 -6.83
C PHE A 85 -7.55 -10.45 -8.29
N GLN A 86 -7.21 -11.69 -8.66
CA GLN A 86 -6.88 -12.07 -10.03
C GLN A 86 -8.04 -11.76 -11.00
N GLN A 87 -9.27 -11.97 -10.60
CA GLN A 87 -10.45 -11.63 -11.40
C GLN A 87 -10.65 -10.12 -11.51
N LYS A 88 -10.52 -9.39 -10.38
CA LYS A 88 -10.72 -7.94 -10.37
C LYS A 88 -9.60 -7.18 -11.11
N GLN A 89 -8.36 -7.61 -11.04
CA GLN A 89 -7.25 -6.94 -11.71
C GLN A 89 -7.37 -6.95 -13.24
N MET A 90 -8.18 -7.85 -13.82
CA MET A 90 -8.50 -7.85 -15.25
C MET A 90 -9.49 -6.75 -15.64
N GLN A 91 -10.15 -6.12 -14.67
CA GLN A 91 -11.09 -5.02 -14.92
C GLN A 91 -10.31 -3.71 -15.10
N THR A 92 -10.62 -2.98 -16.15
CA THR A 92 -10.01 -1.68 -16.43
C THR A 92 -10.21 -0.72 -15.25
N GLY A 93 -9.13 -0.09 -14.78
CA GLY A 93 -9.17 0.89 -13.71
C GLY A 93 -9.24 0.30 -12.29
N TYR A 94 -9.28 -1.03 -12.11
CA TYR A 94 -9.22 -1.61 -10.78
C TYR A 94 -7.82 -1.51 -10.15
N LEU A 95 -6.78 -1.96 -10.86
CA LEU A 95 -5.40 -1.80 -10.42
C LEU A 95 -4.90 -0.41 -10.82
N ILE A 96 -4.58 0.42 -9.83
CA ILE A 96 -4.10 1.79 -10.03
C ILE A 96 -2.58 1.79 -10.08
N ALA A 97 -1.93 1.16 -9.11
CA ALA A 97 -0.47 1.09 -9.01
C ALA A 97 -0.01 -0.16 -8.26
N GLN A 98 1.26 -0.51 -8.44
CA GLN A 98 1.92 -1.58 -7.71
C GLN A 98 3.31 -1.12 -7.30
N THR A 99 3.75 -1.52 -6.11
CA THR A 99 5.09 -1.30 -5.59
C THR A 99 5.56 -2.52 -4.79
N VAL A 100 6.81 -2.48 -4.33
CA VAL A 100 7.40 -3.54 -3.50
C VAL A 100 7.99 -2.89 -2.25
N THR A 101 7.82 -3.54 -1.11
CA THR A 101 8.37 -3.05 0.16
C THR A 101 9.88 -3.16 0.22
N SER A 102 10.51 -2.23 0.93
CA SER A 102 11.93 -2.28 1.30
C SER A 102 12.24 -3.38 2.32
N ALA A 103 13.51 -3.57 2.66
CA ALA A 103 13.94 -4.49 3.72
C ALA A 103 13.35 -4.16 5.10
N THR A 104 12.96 -2.91 5.33
CA THR A 104 12.31 -2.45 6.57
C THR A 104 10.80 -2.39 6.47
N GLY A 105 10.21 -2.98 5.42
CA GLY A 105 8.77 -3.04 5.20
C GLY A 105 8.13 -1.75 4.71
N ASN A 106 8.92 -0.72 4.34
CA ASN A 106 8.38 0.55 3.86
C ASN A 106 8.05 0.49 2.37
N PHE A 107 7.00 1.20 1.96
CA PHE A 107 6.58 1.34 0.57
C PHE A 107 6.07 2.75 0.27
N ALA A 108 6.01 3.10 -1.02
CA ALA A 108 5.40 4.33 -1.48
C ALA A 108 4.69 4.12 -2.83
N PHE A 109 3.63 4.89 -3.06
CA PHE A 109 3.03 5.14 -4.36
C PHE A 109 3.19 6.61 -4.68
N LEU A 110 3.68 6.89 -5.89
CA LEU A 110 3.91 8.24 -6.40
C LEU A 110 2.74 8.66 -7.28
N ASP A 111 2.29 9.90 -7.14
CA ASP A 111 1.24 10.53 -7.94
C ASP A 111 -0.04 9.68 -8.09
N PRO A 112 -0.56 9.09 -6.99
CA PRO A 112 -1.83 8.38 -7.06
C PRO A 112 -2.96 9.38 -7.35
N PRO A 113 -3.99 8.97 -8.14
CA PRO A 113 -5.10 9.85 -8.42
C PRO A 113 -5.85 10.24 -7.14
N PRO A 114 -6.38 11.48 -7.05
CA PRO A 114 -7.21 11.90 -5.91
C PRO A 114 -8.42 10.99 -5.71
N GLY A 115 -8.80 10.78 -4.45
CA GLY A 115 -9.94 9.94 -4.09
C GLY A 115 -9.64 8.93 -3.00
N THR A 116 -10.61 8.06 -2.73
CA THR A 116 -10.45 6.95 -1.80
C THR A 116 -10.08 5.68 -2.55
N HIS A 117 -8.98 5.08 -2.16
CA HIS A 117 -8.42 3.85 -2.71
C HIS A 117 -8.15 2.85 -1.58
N TYR A 118 -7.72 1.65 -1.94
CA TYR A 118 -7.35 0.62 -0.98
C TYR A 118 -5.92 0.16 -1.22
N VAL A 119 -5.13 0.14 -0.15
CA VAL A 119 -3.81 -0.51 -0.15
C VAL A 119 -4.02 -1.98 0.18
N LEU A 120 -3.59 -2.85 -0.71
CA LEU A 120 -3.86 -4.28 -0.66
C LEU A 120 -2.55 -5.08 -0.67
N VAL A 121 -2.46 -6.04 0.24
CA VAL A 121 -1.43 -7.08 0.26
C VAL A 121 -2.13 -8.43 0.33
N LYS A 122 -1.76 -9.34 -0.56
CA LYS A 122 -2.44 -10.62 -0.75
C LYS A 122 -1.44 -11.78 -0.83
N PHE A 123 -1.95 -13.01 -0.72
CA PHE A 123 -1.18 -14.22 -1.02
C PHE A 123 -0.50 -14.15 -2.42
N PRO A 124 0.75 -14.62 -2.59
CA PRO A 124 1.63 -15.13 -1.54
C PRO A 124 2.39 -13.99 -0.83
N ALA A 125 1.97 -13.64 0.39
CA ALA A 125 2.69 -12.71 1.25
C ALA A 125 3.03 -13.44 2.56
N LEU A 126 4.32 -13.52 2.85
CA LEU A 126 4.84 -14.20 4.02
C LEU A 126 5.73 -13.25 4.82
N ILE A 127 5.50 -13.17 6.13
CA ILE A 127 6.37 -12.46 7.05
C ILE A 127 6.69 -13.43 8.19
N ASP A 128 7.96 -13.73 8.40
CA ASP A 128 8.42 -14.67 9.44
C ASP A 128 7.65 -16.01 9.43
N GLY A 129 7.36 -16.53 8.23
CA GLY A 129 6.60 -17.77 8.02
C GLY A 129 5.07 -17.66 8.15
N TYR A 130 4.54 -16.49 8.52
CA TYR A 130 3.10 -16.26 8.56
C TYR A 130 2.57 -15.78 7.22
N LYS A 131 1.47 -16.39 6.75
CA LYS A 131 0.65 -15.86 5.67
C LYS A 131 -0.10 -14.65 6.19
N VAL A 132 -0.04 -13.55 5.44
CA VAL A 132 -0.65 -12.28 5.80
C VAL A 132 -1.45 -11.69 4.65
N ALA A 133 -2.46 -10.90 4.97
CA ALA A 133 -3.22 -10.15 3.98
C ALA A 133 -3.80 -8.88 4.60
N TRP A 134 -3.76 -7.80 3.84
CA TRP A 134 -4.34 -6.52 4.24
C TRP A 134 -5.16 -5.92 3.11
N GLN A 135 -6.11 -5.09 3.50
CA GLN A 135 -6.90 -4.26 2.60
C GLN A 135 -7.39 -3.03 3.35
N GLU A 136 -6.57 -1.98 3.34
CA GLU A 136 -6.80 -0.76 4.11
C GLU A 136 -7.16 0.42 3.23
N PRO A 137 -8.20 1.20 3.58
CA PRO A 137 -8.57 2.39 2.85
C PRO A 137 -7.53 3.49 3.04
N VAL A 138 -7.29 4.26 1.99
CA VAL A 138 -6.49 5.47 2.02
C VAL A 138 -7.15 6.55 1.17
N THR A 139 -7.21 7.77 1.68
CA THR A 139 -7.74 8.91 0.94
C THR A 139 -6.60 9.80 0.47
N VAL A 140 -6.52 9.97 -0.84
CA VAL A 140 -5.56 10.88 -1.50
C VAL A 140 -6.22 12.24 -1.67
N LYS A 141 -5.58 13.27 -1.12
CA LYS A 141 -5.98 14.67 -1.27
C LYS A 141 -4.86 15.45 -1.94
N PRO A 142 -5.14 16.34 -2.90
CA PRO A 142 -4.13 17.12 -3.58
C PRO A 142 -3.18 17.85 -2.61
N GLY A 143 -1.89 17.74 -2.86
CA GLY A 143 -0.84 18.36 -2.04
C GLY A 143 -0.64 17.72 -0.66
N ARG A 144 -1.15 16.51 -0.41
CA ARG A 144 -1.01 15.83 0.88
C ARG A 144 -0.47 14.41 0.73
N ILE A 145 0.31 14.01 1.72
CA ILE A 145 0.80 12.64 1.85
C ILE A 145 -0.26 11.80 2.57
N GLY A 146 -0.71 10.73 1.93
CA GLY A 146 -1.49 9.68 2.57
C GLY A 146 -0.55 8.73 3.33
N VAL A 147 -0.91 8.37 4.57
CA VAL A 147 -0.10 7.45 5.39
C VAL A 147 -0.91 6.19 5.70
N VAL A 148 -0.31 5.02 5.49
CA VAL A 148 -0.93 3.71 5.75
C VAL A 148 0.02 2.83 6.54
N SER A 149 -0.45 2.30 7.66
CA SER A 149 0.30 1.33 8.46
C SER A 149 -0.42 -0.01 8.45
N LEU A 150 0.27 -1.05 7.99
CA LEU A 150 -0.24 -2.42 7.92
C LEU A 150 0.42 -3.25 9.03
N TYR A 151 -0.39 -3.70 9.99
CA TYR A 151 0.07 -4.42 11.18
C TYR A 151 -0.97 -5.48 11.60
N ASP A 152 -0.72 -6.21 12.70
CA ASP A 152 -1.55 -7.35 13.11
C ASP A 152 -3.02 -7.00 13.32
N GLU A 153 -3.31 -5.82 13.87
CA GLU A 153 -4.65 -5.41 14.27
C GLU A 153 -5.56 -5.08 13.07
N ASN A 154 -4.97 -4.77 11.90
CA ASN A 154 -5.73 -4.47 10.69
C ASN A 154 -5.57 -5.51 9.56
N LEU A 155 -5.13 -6.72 9.90
CA LEU A 155 -5.18 -7.84 8.97
C LEU A 155 -6.61 -8.09 8.49
N VAL A 156 -6.82 -8.14 7.18
CA VAL A 156 -8.13 -8.46 6.59
C VAL A 156 -8.48 -9.95 6.71
N LEU A 157 -7.46 -10.79 6.86
CA LEU A 157 -7.56 -12.22 7.16
C LEU A 157 -6.63 -12.57 8.31
N PRO A 158 -7.00 -13.52 9.18
CA PRO A 158 -6.13 -13.98 10.25
C PRO A 158 -4.79 -14.46 9.70
N LYS A 159 -3.69 -14.07 10.36
CA LYS A 159 -2.39 -14.65 10.03
C LYS A 159 -2.38 -16.13 10.35
N ASN A 160 -1.72 -16.91 9.51
CA ASN A 160 -1.60 -18.35 9.68
C ASN A 160 -0.17 -18.78 9.36
N ARG A 161 0.42 -19.56 10.24
CA ARG A 161 1.77 -20.07 10.07
C ARG A 161 1.79 -21.16 9.02
N ARG A 162 2.75 -21.10 8.12
CA ARG A 162 3.01 -22.18 7.18
C ARG A 162 3.71 -23.32 7.97
N HIS A 163 3.05 -24.45 8.07
CA HIS A 163 3.69 -25.68 8.54
C HIS A 163 4.35 -26.39 7.38
#